data_22ea1ed40224ed02c268a2cdc401a426
#
_entry.id   22ea1ed40224ed02c268a2cdc401a426
#
_cell.length_a   1.000
_cell.length_b   1.000
_cell.length_c   1.000
_cell.angle_alpha   90.00
_cell.angle_beta   90.00
_cell.angle_gamma   90.00
#
_symmetry.space_group_name_H-M   'P 1'
#
loop_
_entity.id
_entity.type
_entity.pdbx_description
1 polymer ?
#
loop_
_entity_poly.entity_id
_entity_poly.type
_entity_poly.pdbx_seq_one_letter_code
_entity_poly.pdbx_strand_id
1 'polypeptide(L)'
;MYVTYHFKERLRLFLSLFLPILIYQLANYSASFVDTAMTGQYRTLDLAGVSTATSLWNPFFTFLTGIVSALTPIVGHHLGKGNKERIAGDFYQFLYMSFGMAILLIGFVWGIAPMILKQIGLENVVAQIAIRYLYFLSLGILPLLLFSIVRTFLDTLGMTRLSMYLMLLLLPLNACFNYILIYGAFGFPEMGGAGAGLGTSLAYWVLLVIAVLILCKHPKVAPFQLWKPQPYDFKGMKEVLRLGLPIGGIVFAEVIIFSLVGLLMAKFPSLTIASHQSAMNFSTLMYAFPVSISSTMAIIVSYELGAGRPEVVKQYCRLGRLTAFGFAIVTLVFLYTFRFQLAGLYGKDPVFVQQTAIFMTYSLFFQVADTFAAPLQGILRGYKDTTVPFLLGVFSYWCISIPLGIFLDHVTNLGPYAYWIGLISSLVVSGICYQLRLWQIERKQTN
;
A
#
# COMPACT_ATOMS: atom_id res chain seq x y z
N MET A 1 -21.19 8.84 -7.20
CA MET A 1 -20.94 8.31 -8.57
C MET A 1 -22.20 8.47 -9.38
N TYR A 2 -22.12 8.38 -10.71
CA TYR A 2 -23.29 8.43 -11.61
C TYR A 2 -23.62 7.03 -12.17
N VAL A 3 -24.88 6.83 -12.54
CA VAL A 3 -25.34 5.58 -13.14
C VAL A 3 -24.78 5.47 -14.56
N THR A 4 -24.28 4.28 -14.92
CA THR A 4 -23.68 4.02 -16.23
C THR A 4 -24.49 2.96 -16.98
N TYR A 5 -24.87 3.26 -18.22
CA TYR A 5 -25.68 2.37 -19.07
C TYR A 5 -24.84 1.69 -20.15
N HIS A 6 -23.86 2.41 -20.71
CA HIS A 6 -23.05 1.94 -21.83
C HIS A 6 -21.60 1.62 -21.43
N PHE A 7 -20.95 0.78 -22.21
CA PHE A 7 -19.55 0.39 -21.98
C PHE A 7 -18.59 1.60 -21.95
N LYS A 8 -18.79 2.57 -22.85
CA LYS A 8 -17.95 3.79 -22.90
C LYS A 8 -18.06 4.62 -21.61
N GLU A 9 -19.25 4.70 -21.02
CA GLU A 9 -19.48 5.41 -19.75
C GLU A 9 -18.79 4.69 -18.58
N ARG A 10 -18.88 3.35 -18.56
CA ARG A 10 -18.20 2.52 -17.55
C ARG A 10 -16.68 2.64 -17.65
N LEU A 11 -16.15 2.56 -18.85
CA LEU A 11 -14.71 2.75 -19.09
C LEU A 11 -14.28 4.16 -18.66
N ARG A 12 -15.04 5.19 -19.01
CA ARG A 12 -14.76 6.57 -18.60
C ARG A 12 -14.79 6.73 -17.08
N LEU A 13 -15.78 6.16 -16.40
CA LEU A 13 -15.85 6.19 -14.94
C LEU A 13 -14.66 5.44 -14.32
N PHE A 14 -14.38 4.23 -14.79
CA PHE A 14 -13.25 3.45 -14.33
C PHE A 14 -11.92 4.21 -14.46
N LEU A 15 -11.63 4.74 -15.64
CA LEU A 15 -10.41 5.51 -15.88
C LEU A 15 -10.35 6.80 -15.06
N SER A 16 -11.49 7.48 -14.85
CA SER A 16 -11.54 8.70 -14.02
C SER A 16 -11.23 8.47 -12.55
N LEU A 17 -11.43 7.26 -12.06
CA LEU A 17 -11.05 6.82 -10.72
C LEU A 17 -9.64 6.25 -10.70
N PHE A 18 -9.33 5.38 -11.65
CA PHE A 18 -8.08 4.63 -11.72
C PHE A 18 -6.85 5.51 -11.94
N LEU A 19 -6.89 6.42 -12.94
CA LEU A 19 -5.72 7.22 -13.28
C LEU A 19 -5.25 8.14 -12.13
N PRO A 20 -6.14 8.87 -11.43
CA PRO A 20 -5.71 9.63 -10.26
C PRO A 20 -5.14 8.76 -9.14
N ILE A 21 -5.72 7.59 -8.89
CA ILE A 21 -5.20 6.63 -7.91
C ILE A 21 -3.81 6.15 -8.30
N LEU A 22 -3.61 5.80 -9.57
CA LEU A 22 -2.29 5.39 -10.07
C LEU A 22 -1.24 6.50 -9.89
N ILE A 23 -1.59 7.73 -10.24
CA ILE A 23 -0.68 8.88 -10.12
C ILE A 23 -0.29 9.10 -8.66
N TYR A 24 -1.23 9.06 -7.71
CA TYR A 24 -0.86 9.26 -6.32
C TYR A 24 -0.12 8.07 -5.70
N GLN A 25 -0.36 6.85 -6.16
CA GLN A 25 0.44 5.70 -5.73
C GLN A 25 1.90 5.81 -6.19
N LEU A 26 2.11 6.22 -7.43
CA LEU A 26 3.46 6.52 -7.93
C LEU A 26 4.12 7.66 -7.14
N ALA A 27 3.36 8.72 -6.81
CA ALA A 27 3.86 9.82 -5.99
C ALA A 27 4.24 9.35 -4.58
N ASN A 28 3.46 8.47 -3.98
CA ASN A 28 3.75 7.92 -2.65
C ASN A 28 5.07 7.14 -2.62
N TYR A 29 5.32 6.28 -3.61
CA TYR A 29 6.61 5.58 -3.73
C TYR A 29 7.77 6.55 -4.01
N SER A 30 7.53 7.62 -4.78
CA SER A 30 8.53 8.65 -5.06
C SER A 30 8.88 9.47 -3.80
N ALA A 31 7.95 9.72 -2.90
CA ALA A 31 8.23 10.41 -1.63
C ALA A 31 9.21 9.62 -0.76
N SER A 32 9.02 8.32 -0.65
CA SER A 32 9.98 7.45 0.06
C SER A 32 11.39 7.48 -0.57
N PHE A 33 11.46 7.57 -1.90
CA PHE A 33 12.74 7.74 -2.60
C PHE A 33 13.41 9.07 -2.27
N VAL A 34 12.65 10.16 -2.19
CA VAL A 34 13.18 11.49 -1.83
C VAL A 34 13.76 11.48 -0.42
N ASP A 35 13.05 10.90 0.55
CA ASP A 35 13.55 10.76 1.93
C ASP A 35 14.90 10.03 1.98
N THR A 36 14.98 8.90 1.29
CA THR A 36 16.18 8.07 1.24
C THR A 36 17.33 8.79 0.54
N ALA A 37 17.08 9.46 -0.58
CA ALA A 37 18.09 10.18 -1.34
C ALA A 37 18.64 11.37 -0.55
N MET A 38 17.78 12.17 0.06
CA MET A 38 18.19 13.33 0.85
C MET A 38 18.98 12.92 2.10
N THR A 39 18.54 11.87 2.79
CA THR A 39 19.26 11.34 3.96
C THR A 39 20.63 10.76 3.57
N GLY A 40 20.68 10.03 2.45
CA GLY A 40 21.92 9.45 1.94
C GLY A 40 22.95 10.48 1.48
N GLN A 41 22.49 11.59 0.90
CA GLN A 41 23.36 12.72 0.53
C GLN A 41 23.94 13.45 1.75
N TYR A 42 23.23 13.43 2.87
CA TYR A 42 23.69 14.04 4.11
C TYR A 42 24.84 13.21 4.72
N ARG A 43 24.59 11.93 5.03
CA ARG A 43 25.60 11.02 5.62
C ARG A 43 25.15 9.56 5.51
N THR A 44 26.09 8.66 5.18
CA THR A 44 25.81 7.23 5.04
C THR A 44 25.29 6.58 6.33
N LEU A 45 25.78 7.01 7.50
CA LEU A 45 25.31 6.51 8.79
C LEU A 45 23.85 6.88 9.07
N ASP A 46 23.46 8.08 8.67
CA ASP A 46 22.06 8.53 8.78
C ASP A 46 21.13 7.74 7.85
N LEU A 47 21.59 7.45 6.62
CA LEU A 47 20.87 6.58 5.71
C LEU A 47 20.66 5.18 6.30
N ALA A 48 21.70 4.60 6.89
CA ALA A 48 21.62 3.29 7.55
C ALA A 48 20.61 3.30 8.71
N GLY A 49 20.62 4.34 9.55
CA GLY A 49 19.69 4.50 10.65
C GLY A 49 18.25 4.65 10.20
N VAL A 50 18.00 5.52 9.22
CA VAL A 50 16.66 5.75 8.65
C VAL A 50 16.13 4.51 7.94
N SER A 51 16.97 3.83 7.16
CA SER A 51 16.59 2.58 6.46
C SER A 51 16.22 1.47 7.44
N THR A 52 16.94 1.33 8.53
CA THR A 52 16.63 0.35 9.59
C THR A 52 15.31 0.70 10.27
N ALA A 53 15.11 1.96 10.62
CA ALA A 53 13.90 2.44 11.25
C ALA A 53 12.67 2.24 10.35
N THR A 54 12.78 2.57 9.06
CA THR A 54 11.69 2.38 8.09
C THR A 54 11.38 0.91 7.84
N SER A 55 12.36 0.03 7.86
CA SER A 55 12.15 -1.42 7.77
C SER A 55 11.35 -1.96 8.96
N LEU A 56 11.57 -1.43 10.15
CA LEU A 56 10.77 -1.77 11.34
C LEU A 56 9.37 -1.15 11.28
N TRP A 57 9.25 0.06 10.77
CA TRP A 57 8.02 0.83 10.72
C TRP A 57 7.03 0.36 9.65
N ASN A 58 7.52 0.06 8.43
CA ASN A 58 6.69 -0.20 7.25
C ASN A 58 5.65 -1.32 7.43
N PRO A 59 5.94 -2.47 8.05
CA PRO A 59 4.93 -3.51 8.26
C PRO A 59 3.75 -3.03 9.10
N PHE A 60 4.01 -2.27 10.16
CA PHE A 60 2.95 -1.72 11.02
C PHE A 60 2.16 -0.63 10.31
N PHE A 61 2.83 0.23 9.57
CA PHE A 61 2.20 1.28 8.77
C PHE A 61 1.25 0.69 7.73
N THR A 62 1.71 -0.30 6.95
CA THR A 62 0.90 -0.97 5.94
C THR A 62 -0.27 -1.75 6.53
N PHE A 63 -0.07 -2.36 7.69
CA PHE A 63 -1.16 -3.00 8.44
C PHE A 63 -2.25 -2.00 8.82
N LEU A 64 -1.88 -0.85 9.40
CA LEU A 64 -2.84 0.16 9.83
C LEU A 64 -3.58 0.81 8.66
N THR A 65 -2.87 1.14 7.58
CA THR A 65 -3.50 1.68 6.36
C THR A 65 -4.41 0.65 5.67
N GLY A 66 -4.06 -0.63 5.75
CA GLY A 66 -4.91 -1.74 5.33
C GLY A 66 -6.23 -1.77 6.11
N ILE A 67 -6.19 -1.59 7.43
CA ILE A 67 -7.41 -1.50 8.26
C ILE A 67 -8.26 -0.30 7.83
N VAL A 68 -7.65 0.87 7.62
CA VAL A 68 -8.35 2.08 7.15
C VAL A 68 -9.05 1.85 5.82
N SER A 69 -8.50 1.02 4.93
CA SER A 69 -9.10 0.73 3.63
C SER A 69 -10.46 0.01 3.70
N ALA A 70 -10.83 -0.55 4.87
CA ALA A 70 -12.16 -1.08 5.13
C ALA A 70 -13.27 -0.01 5.09
N LEU A 71 -12.90 1.27 5.18
CA LEU A 71 -13.83 2.38 4.99
C LEU A 71 -14.52 2.33 3.61
N THR A 72 -13.78 1.94 2.56
CA THR A 72 -14.31 1.86 1.20
C THR A 72 -15.53 0.93 1.08
N PRO A 73 -15.49 -0.35 1.49
CA PRO A 73 -16.66 -1.21 1.40
C PRO A 73 -17.79 -0.82 2.34
N ILE A 74 -17.50 -0.24 3.51
CA ILE A 74 -18.54 0.17 4.46
C ILE A 74 -19.27 1.41 3.92
N VAL A 75 -18.56 2.49 3.68
CA VAL A 75 -19.13 3.75 3.20
C VAL A 75 -19.68 3.61 1.78
N GLY A 76 -18.98 2.85 0.90
CA GLY A 76 -19.42 2.63 -0.47
C GLY A 76 -20.79 1.97 -0.55
N HIS A 77 -21.08 0.97 0.28
CA HIS A 77 -22.40 0.35 0.36
C HIS A 77 -23.49 1.33 0.84
N HIS A 78 -23.22 2.12 1.89
CA HIS A 78 -24.18 3.11 2.37
C HIS A 78 -24.41 4.24 1.36
N LEU A 79 -23.35 4.64 0.65
CA LEU A 79 -23.44 5.61 -0.42
C LEU A 79 -24.31 5.09 -1.59
N GLY A 80 -24.11 3.83 -1.99
CA GLY A 80 -24.92 3.18 -3.03
C GLY A 80 -26.40 3.06 -2.65
N LYS A 81 -26.69 2.75 -1.38
CA LYS A 81 -28.05 2.71 -0.83
C LYS A 81 -28.70 4.10 -0.67
N GLY A 82 -27.94 5.19 -0.79
CA GLY A 82 -28.43 6.55 -0.53
C GLY A 82 -28.60 6.88 0.96
N ASN A 83 -28.09 6.03 1.87
CA ASN A 83 -28.20 6.21 3.31
C ASN A 83 -27.11 7.14 3.86
N LYS A 84 -27.28 8.45 3.64
CA LYS A 84 -26.29 9.48 3.98
C LYS A 84 -26.08 9.64 5.49
N GLU A 85 -27.10 9.37 6.28
CA GLU A 85 -27.05 9.55 7.74
C GLU A 85 -26.06 8.59 8.42
N ARG A 86 -25.97 7.35 7.92
CA ARG A 86 -25.03 6.36 8.45
C ARG A 86 -23.59 6.64 8.10
N ILE A 87 -23.32 7.33 7.00
CA ILE A 87 -21.96 7.62 6.52
C ILE A 87 -21.15 8.43 7.55
N ALA A 88 -21.78 9.42 8.18
CA ALA A 88 -21.14 10.19 9.25
C ALA A 88 -20.77 9.31 10.45
N GLY A 89 -21.69 8.43 10.86
CA GLY A 89 -21.45 7.47 11.94
C GLY A 89 -20.26 6.56 11.64
N ASP A 90 -20.24 5.96 10.44
CA ASP A 90 -19.14 5.09 10.01
C ASP A 90 -17.80 5.85 9.98
N PHE A 91 -17.78 7.07 9.44
CA PHE A 91 -16.60 7.91 9.40
C PHE A 91 -16.04 8.16 10.81
N TYR A 92 -16.89 8.48 11.78
CA TYR A 92 -16.48 8.67 13.19
C TYR A 92 -15.95 7.39 13.84
N GLN A 93 -16.47 6.20 13.49
CA GLN A 93 -15.90 4.94 14.00
C GLN A 93 -14.45 4.77 13.54
N PHE A 94 -14.13 5.12 12.28
CA PHE A 94 -12.74 5.12 11.81
C PHE A 94 -11.87 6.16 12.52
N LEU A 95 -12.40 7.34 12.86
CA LEU A 95 -11.68 8.32 13.67
C LEU A 95 -11.35 7.75 15.07
N TYR A 96 -12.33 7.17 15.77
CA TYR A 96 -12.10 6.55 17.07
C TYR A 96 -11.08 5.41 16.99
N MET A 97 -11.18 4.56 15.98
CA MET A 97 -10.22 3.50 15.72
C MET A 97 -8.80 4.08 15.52
N SER A 98 -8.67 5.16 14.76
CA SER A 98 -7.38 5.79 14.50
C SER A 98 -6.71 6.33 15.76
N PHE A 99 -7.47 6.93 16.66
CA PHE A 99 -6.94 7.36 17.96
C PHE A 99 -6.42 6.17 18.76
N GLY A 100 -7.18 5.08 18.83
CA GLY A 100 -6.75 3.85 19.50
C GLY A 100 -5.49 3.26 18.89
N MET A 101 -5.45 3.16 17.56
CA MET A 101 -4.28 2.64 16.83
C MET A 101 -3.05 3.55 16.98
N ALA A 102 -3.23 4.87 16.95
CA ALA A 102 -2.15 5.81 17.16
C ALA A 102 -1.53 5.66 18.55
N ILE A 103 -2.34 5.52 19.60
CA ILE A 103 -1.87 5.31 20.97
C ILE A 103 -1.07 4.00 21.06
N LEU A 104 -1.58 2.91 20.49
CA LEU A 104 -0.89 1.61 20.49
C LEU A 104 0.45 1.68 19.75
N LEU A 105 0.49 2.34 18.59
CA LEU A 105 1.70 2.41 17.77
C LEU A 105 2.73 3.38 18.37
N ILE A 106 2.28 4.51 18.95
CA ILE A 106 3.17 5.40 19.71
C ILE A 106 3.76 4.65 20.90
N GLY A 107 2.93 3.88 21.63
CA GLY A 107 3.40 3.04 22.74
C GLY A 107 4.43 2.00 22.29
N PHE A 108 4.25 1.37 21.13
CA PHE A 108 5.23 0.48 20.52
C PHE A 108 6.54 1.21 20.19
N VAL A 109 6.46 2.37 19.54
CA VAL A 109 7.64 3.16 19.12
C VAL A 109 8.45 3.64 20.32
N TRP A 110 7.81 4.06 21.42
CA TRP A 110 8.50 4.57 22.59
C TRP A 110 8.93 3.47 23.56
N GLY A 111 8.21 2.35 23.63
CA GLY A 111 8.48 1.26 24.56
C GLY A 111 9.33 0.13 23.97
N ILE A 112 8.86 -0.47 22.90
CA ILE A 112 9.39 -1.74 22.36
C ILE A 112 10.45 -1.53 21.28
N ALA A 113 10.22 -0.59 20.35
CA ALA A 113 11.12 -0.38 19.22
C ALA A 113 12.57 -0.06 19.62
N PRO A 114 12.85 0.78 20.65
CA PRO A 114 14.22 1.02 21.11
C PRO A 114 14.90 -0.23 21.64
N MET A 115 14.15 -1.13 22.31
CA MET A 115 14.69 -2.39 22.82
C MET A 115 15.12 -3.30 21.68
N ILE A 116 14.26 -3.43 20.65
CA ILE A 116 14.56 -4.23 19.45
C ILE A 116 15.80 -3.66 18.75
N LEU A 117 15.86 -2.37 18.48
CA LEU A 117 16.96 -1.73 17.76
C LEU A 117 18.30 -1.83 18.48
N LYS A 118 18.31 -1.83 19.82
CA LYS A 118 19.52 -2.05 20.61
C LYS A 118 19.99 -3.50 20.60
N GLN A 119 19.09 -4.47 20.42
CA GLN A 119 19.42 -5.91 20.46
C GLN A 119 19.85 -6.49 19.11
N ILE A 120 19.57 -5.83 18.01
CA ILE A 120 19.88 -6.32 16.64
C ILE A 120 21.39 -6.29 16.34
N GLY A 121 22.23 -5.72 17.20
CA GLY A 121 23.67 -5.66 17.00
C GLY A 121 24.14 -4.56 16.04
N LEU A 122 23.34 -3.48 15.91
CA LEU A 122 23.71 -2.29 15.14
C LEU A 122 24.82 -1.50 15.86
N GLU A 123 25.59 -0.75 15.08
CA GLU A 123 26.46 0.28 15.66
C GLU A 123 25.62 1.26 16.52
N ASN A 124 26.14 1.65 17.68
CA ASN A 124 25.44 2.52 18.61
C ASN A 124 24.93 3.83 17.95
N VAL A 125 25.71 4.41 17.04
CA VAL A 125 25.34 5.63 16.32
C VAL A 125 24.13 5.38 15.42
N VAL A 126 24.16 4.28 14.66
CA VAL A 126 23.06 3.88 13.75
C VAL A 126 21.78 3.60 14.54
N ALA A 127 21.89 2.88 15.66
CA ALA A 127 20.74 2.59 16.53
C ALA A 127 20.14 3.87 17.12
N GLN A 128 20.96 4.82 17.55
CA GLN A 128 20.49 6.11 18.05
C GLN A 128 19.78 6.93 16.98
N ILE A 129 20.31 6.98 15.75
CA ILE A 129 19.67 7.68 14.63
C ILE A 129 18.31 7.03 14.33
N ALA A 130 18.24 5.71 14.27
CA ALA A 130 16.99 4.98 14.04
C ALA A 130 15.94 5.27 15.12
N ILE A 131 16.33 5.24 16.40
CA ILE A 131 15.43 5.54 17.53
C ILE A 131 14.93 6.99 17.46
N ARG A 132 15.82 7.95 17.23
CA ARG A 132 15.45 9.37 17.12
C ARG A 132 14.53 9.61 15.93
N TYR A 133 14.80 8.97 14.78
CA TYR A 133 13.93 9.03 13.62
C TYR A 133 12.52 8.55 13.95
N LEU A 134 12.38 7.40 14.61
CA LEU A 134 11.09 6.85 15.01
C LEU A 134 10.36 7.74 16.02
N TYR A 135 11.07 8.34 16.98
CA TYR A 135 10.45 9.28 17.92
C TYR A 135 9.86 10.50 17.23
N PHE A 136 10.58 11.10 16.28
CA PHE A 136 10.07 12.22 15.50
C PHE A 136 8.95 11.81 14.54
N LEU A 137 9.07 10.62 13.93
CA LEU A 137 8.03 10.07 13.07
C LEU A 137 6.74 9.79 13.87
N SER A 138 6.85 9.41 15.15
CA SER A 138 5.69 9.13 15.99
C SER A 138 4.76 10.32 16.17
N LEU A 139 5.26 11.55 16.06
CA LEU A 139 4.46 12.77 16.07
C LEU A 139 3.55 12.89 14.85
N GLY A 140 3.91 12.20 13.76
CA GLY A 140 3.15 12.15 12.52
C GLY A 140 2.19 10.97 12.42
N ILE A 141 2.18 10.02 13.35
CA ILE A 141 1.31 8.83 13.29
C ILE A 141 -0.16 9.20 13.23
N LEU A 142 -0.59 10.05 14.15
CA LEU A 142 -1.99 10.47 14.21
C LEU A 142 -2.42 11.23 12.95
N PRO A 143 -1.74 12.31 12.51
CA PRO A 143 -2.14 13.02 11.30
C PRO A 143 -2.08 12.14 10.04
N LEU A 144 -1.14 11.21 9.97
CA LEU A 144 -1.04 10.27 8.86
C LEU A 144 -2.27 9.34 8.79
N LEU A 145 -2.70 8.78 9.93
CA LEU A 145 -3.90 7.93 9.99
C LEU A 145 -5.17 8.72 9.67
N LEU A 146 -5.33 9.90 10.26
CA LEU A 146 -6.46 10.78 10.01
C LEU A 146 -6.51 11.23 8.55
N PHE A 147 -5.37 11.61 7.98
CA PHE A 147 -5.27 11.94 6.56
C PHE A 147 -5.63 10.74 5.67
N SER A 148 -5.17 9.54 6.01
CA SER A 148 -5.51 8.31 5.29
C SER A 148 -7.01 8.03 5.29
N ILE A 149 -7.71 8.30 6.40
CA ILE A 149 -9.17 8.18 6.48
C ILE A 149 -9.83 9.20 5.55
N VAL A 150 -9.44 10.48 5.63
CA VAL A 150 -9.99 11.54 4.78
C VAL A 150 -9.78 11.21 3.30
N ARG A 151 -8.57 10.80 2.92
CA ARG A 151 -8.25 10.41 1.54
C ARG A 151 -9.10 9.23 1.08
N THR A 152 -9.18 8.16 1.87
CA THR A 152 -9.99 6.98 1.53
C THR A 152 -11.48 7.32 1.43
N PHE A 153 -11.95 8.23 2.26
CA PHE A 153 -13.31 8.75 2.20
C PHE A 153 -13.58 9.52 0.90
N LEU A 154 -12.68 10.44 0.53
CA LEU A 154 -12.77 11.17 -0.74
C LEU A 154 -12.74 10.23 -1.95
N ASP A 155 -11.87 9.23 -1.92
CA ASP A 155 -11.79 8.20 -2.98
C ASP A 155 -13.10 7.42 -3.10
N THR A 156 -13.69 7.02 -1.98
CA THR A 156 -14.98 6.29 -1.94
C THR A 156 -16.13 7.15 -2.47
N LEU A 157 -16.09 8.46 -2.27
CA LEU A 157 -17.05 9.41 -2.87
C LEU A 157 -16.83 9.63 -4.38
N GLY A 158 -15.80 9.00 -4.96
CA GLY A 158 -15.43 9.21 -6.37
C GLY A 158 -14.63 10.49 -6.63
N MET A 159 -14.07 11.10 -5.59
CA MET A 159 -13.28 12.35 -5.68
C MET A 159 -11.77 12.07 -5.73
N THR A 160 -11.37 11.05 -6.47
CA THR A 160 -9.98 10.57 -6.55
C THR A 160 -8.99 11.61 -7.09
N ARG A 161 -9.45 12.54 -7.93
CA ARG A 161 -8.60 13.66 -8.39
C ARG A 161 -8.18 14.57 -7.24
N LEU A 162 -9.05 14.79 -6.28
CA LEU A 162 -8.74 15.60 -5.12
C LEU A 162 -7.73 14.90 -4.21
N SER A 163 -7.91 13.60 -3.99
CA SER A 163 -6.92 12.77 -3.30
C SER A 163 -5.57 12.80 -4.00
N MET A 164 -5.55 12.74 -5.33
CA MET A 164 -4.33 12.86 -6.13
C MET A 164 -3.62 14.19 -5.90
N TYR A 165 -4.34 15.31 -5.92
CA TYR A 165 -3.71 16.63 -5.68
C TYR A 165 -3.14 16.74 -4.27
N LEU A 166 -3.84 16.22 -3.25
CA LEU A 166 -3.34 16.19 -1.88
C LEU A 166 -2.07 15.34 -1.77
N MET A 167 -2.05 14.17 -2.38
CA MET A 167 -0.87 13.30 -2.36
C MET A 167 0.30 13.86 -3.17
N LEU A 168 0.05 14.54 -4.29
CA LEU A 168 1.09 15.25 -5.04
C LEU A 168 1.68 16.41 -4.24
N LEU A 169 0.89 17.07 -3.41
CA LEU A 169 1.37 18.14 -2.51
C LEU A 169 2.29 17.60 -1.41
N LEU A 170 2.16 16.32 -1.05
CA LEU A 170 3.06 15.68 -0.08
C LEU A 170 4.52 15.75 -0.53
N LEU A 171 4.81 15.55 -1.81
CA LEU A 171 6.17 15.53 -2.36
C LEU A 171 6.94 16.83 -2.06
N PRO A 172 6.47 18.03 -2.48
CA PRO A 172 7.18 19.26 -2.21
C PRO A 172 7.18 19.64 -0.72
N LEU A 173 6.12 19.33 0.03
CA LEU A 173 6.09 19.58 1.47
C LEU A 173 7.13 18.73 2.19
N ASN A 174 7.19 17.43 1.90
CA ASN A 174 8.17 16.53 2.48
C ASN A 174 9.60 16.95 2.12
N ALA A 175 9.88 17.21 0.84
CA ALA A 175 11.19 17.68 0.39
C ALA A 175 11.60 18.99 1.06
N CYS A 176 10.70 19.94 1.21
CA CYS A 176 10.96 21.24 1.84
C CYS A 176 11.29 21.06 3.33
N PHE A 177 10.45 20.35 4.08
CA PHE A 177 10.71 20.11 5.52
C PHE A 177 11.95 19.27 5.75
N ASN A 178 12.21 18.28 4.92
CA ASN A 178 13.44 17.48 4.97
C ASN A 178 14.67 18.35 4.73
N TYR A 179 14.64 19.23 3.73
CA TYR A 179 15.75 20.15 3.45
C TYR A 179 16.04 21.05 4.65
N ILE A 180 15.01 21.60 5.26
CA ILE A 180 15.16 22.48 6.43
C ILE A 180 15.73 21.72 7.64
N LEU A 181 15.24 20.51 7.91
CA LEU A 181 15.53 19.81 9.16
C LEU A 181 16.74 18.88 9.07
N ILE A 182 16.99 18.25 7.92
CA ILE A 182 18.18 17.41 7.73
C ILE A 182 19.43 18.28 7.71
N TYR A 183 19.41 19.37 6.91
CA TYR A 183 20.57 20.21 6.66
C TYR A 183 20.66 21.45 7.57
N GLY A 184 19.67 21.71 8.40
CA GLY A 184 19.66 22.88 9.28
C GLY A 184 19.53 24.22 8.56
N ALA A 185 18.77 24.26 7.45
CA ALA A 185 18.55 25.47 6.68
C ALA A 185 17.73 26.51 7.47
N PHE A 186 17.85 27.79 7.08
CA PHE A 186 17.09 28.92 7.65
C PHE A 186 17.24 29.08 9.17
N GLY A 187 18.35 28.65 9.78
CA GLY A 187 18.62 28.80 11.20
C GLY A 187 18.00 27.73 12.10
N PHE A 188 17.41 26.69 11.51
CA PHE A 188 16.95 25.53 12.26
C PHE A 188 18.14 24.63 12.64
N PRO A 189 18.02 23.85 13.74
CA PRO A 189 19.07 22.91 14.10
C PRO A 189 19.22 21.80 13.06
N GLU A 190 20.46 21.46 12.74
CA GLU A 190 20.79 20.33 11.87
C GLU A 190 20.52 19.02 12.60
N MET A 191 19.55 18.25 12.10
CA MET A 191 19.06 17.05 12.75
C MET A 191 19.51 15.75 12.03
N GLY A 192 20.07 15.87 10.83
CA GLY A 192 20.46 14.72 10.04
C GLY A 192 19.27 13.80 9.68
N GLY A 193 19.50 12.48 9.70
CA GLY A 193 18.49 11.48 9.39
C GLY A 193 17.25 11.54 10.29
N ALA A 194 17.39 11.91 11.55
CA ALA A 194 16.25 12.12 12.45
C ALA A 194 15.34 13.25 11.98
N GLY A 195 15.90 14.26 11.31
CA GLY A 195 15.14 15.36 10.70
C GLY A 195 14.17 14.92 9.61
N ALA A 196 14.47 13.83 8.88
CA ALA A 196 13.55 13.24 7.90
C ALA A 196 12.26 12.73 8.56
N GLY A 197 12.36 12.13 9.75
CA GLY A 197 11.19 11.70 10.53
C GLY A 197 10.28 12.87 10.94
N LEU A 198 10.87 13.96 11.41
CA LEU A 198 10.13 15.17 11.77
C LEU A 198 9.56 15.87 10.53
N GLY A 199 10.33 15.92 9.43
CA GLY A 199 9.89 16.51 8.16
C GLY A 199 8.65 15.79 7.60
N THR A 200 8.65 14.48 7.62
CA THR A 200 7.49 13.65 7.23
C THR A 200 6.30 13.92 8.16
N SER A 201 6.52 13.99 9.46
CA SER A 201 5.46 14.29 10.43
C SER A 201 4.81 15.65 10.18
N LEU A 202 5.61 16.69 9.98
CA LEU A 202 5.12 18.03 9.68
C LEU A 202 4.38 18.09 8.35
N ALA A 203 4.85 17.40 7.33
CA ALA A 203 4.17 17.31 6.03
C ALA A 203 2.76 16.71 6.18
N TYR A 204 2.59 15.65 6.96
CA TYR A 204 1.28 15.06 7.21
C TYR A 204 0.38 15.97 8.08
N TRP A 205 0.91 16.73 9.02
CA TRP A 205 0.12 17.74 9.76
C TRP A 205 -0.43 18.82 8.82
N VAL A 206 0.41 19.35 7.94
CA VAL A 206 -0.03 20.35 6.95
C VAL A 206 -1.08 19.76 6.00
N LEU A 207 -0.84 18.55 5.49
CA LEU A 207 -1.81 17.85 4.63
C LEU A 207 -3.14 17.59 5.34
N LEU A 208 -3.11 17.17 6.60
CA LEU A 208 -4.33 16.96 7.37
C LEU A 208 -5.14 18.25 7.51
N VAL A 209 -4.49 19.36 7.83
CA VAL A 209 -5.17 20.67 7.94
C VAL A 209 -5.82 21.03 6.59
N ILE A 210 -5.09 20.90 5.49
CA ILE A 210 -5.64 21.20 4.16
C ILE A 210 -6.81 20.26 3.83
N ALA A 211 -6.66 18.96 4.10
CA ALA A 211 -7.70 17.96 3.85
C ALA A 211 -8.97 18.23 4.66
N VAL A 212 -8.85 18.60 5.93
CA VAL A 212 -9.97 19.01 6.79
C VAL A 212 -10.64 20.25 6.27
N LEU A 213 -9.89 21.27 5.86
CA LEU A 213 -10.44 22.50 5.26
C LEU A 213 -11.24 22.19 3.97
N ILE A 214 -10.76 21.25 3.18
CA ILE A 214 -11.46 20.78 1.98
C ILE A 214 -12.75 20.08 2.36
N LEU A 215 -12.72 19.16 3.32
CA LEU A 215 -13.93 18.50 3.82
C LEU A 215 -14.95 19.53 4.32
N CYS A 216 -14.48 20.59 5.00
CA CYS A 216 -15.34 21.67 5.50
C CYS A 216 -16.09 22.41 4.39
N LYS A 217 -15.42 22.67 3.31
CA LYS A 217 -15.93 23.62 2.28
C LYS A 217 -16.50 22.93 1.05
N HIS A 218 -16.25 21.63 0.85
CA HIS A 218 -16.60 20.97 -0.38
C HIS A 218 -18.11 20.63 -0.47
N PRO A 219 -18.83 21.10 -1.52
CA PRO A 219 -20.29 20.94 -1.63
C PRO A 219 -20.76 19.48 -1.63
N LYS A 220 -19.97 18.56 -2.18
CA LYS A 220 -20.28 17.13 -2.22
C LYS A 220 -20.17 16.43 -0.86
N VAL A 221 -19.45 17.02 0.08
CA VAL A 221 -19.26 16.49 1.43
C VAL A 221 -20.30 17.06 2.39
N ALA A 222 -20.75 18.27 2.16
CA ALA A 222 -21.73 18.97 3.01
C ALA A 222 -22.99 18.13 3.36
N PRO A 223 -23.58 17.33 2.43
CA PRO A 223 -24.76 16.51 2.74
C PRO A 223 -24.55 15.44 3.80
N PHE A 224 -23.31 15.04 4.10
CA PHE A 224 -23.01 14.03 5.10
C PHE A 224 -22.90 14.59 6.52
N GLN A 225 -22.90 15.92 6.69
CA GLN A 225 -22.88 16.61 7.97
C GLN A 225 -21.77 16.07 8.92
N LEU A 226 -20.57 15.88 8.41
CA LEU A 226 -19.42 15.33 9.16
C LEU A 226 -19.02 16.19 10.38
N TRP A 227 -19.51 17.43 10.49
CA TRP A 227 -19.28 18.36 11.61
C TRP A 227 -20.06 18.01 12.86
N LYS A 228 -21.11 17.18 12.72
CA LYS A 228 -21.90 16.74 13.85
C LYS A 228 -21.21 15.51 14.47
N PRO A 229 -20.64 15.63 15.68
CA PRO A 229 -20.02 14.51 16.34
C PRO A 229 -21.01 13.35 16.46
N GLN A 230 -20.56 12.17 16.09
CA GLN A 230 -21.34 10.94 16.22
C GLN A 230 -20.84 10.15 17.41
N PRO A 231 -21.74 9.53 18.21
CA PRO A 231 -21.34 8.74 19.33
C PRO A 231 -20.61 7.46 18.89
N TYR A 232 -19.81 6.92 19.82
CA TYR A 232 -19.21 5.62 19.62
C TYR A 232 -20.30 4.52 19.51
N ASP A 233 -20.25 3.74 18.44
CA ASP A 233 -21.12 2.60 18.20
C ASP A 233 -20.32 1.30 18.22
N PHE A 234 -20.56 0.48 19.21
CA PHE A 234 -19.88 -0.80 19.35
C PHE A 234 -20.13 -1.74 18.17
N LYS A 235 -21.33 -1.74 17.59
CA LYS A 235 -21.66 -2.56 16.41
C LYS A 235 -20.93 -2.07 15.18
N GLY A 236 -20.88 -0.77 14.95
CA GLY A 236 -20.12 -0.15 13.87
C GLY A 236 -18.62 -0.42 14.01
N MET A 237 -18.06 -0.28 15.20
CA MET A 237 -16.66 -0.59 15.46
C MET A 237 -16.34 -2.08 15.23
N LYS A 238 -17.22 -2.98 15.64
CA LYS A 238 -17.08 -4.42 15.37
C LYS A 238 -17.05 -4.71 13.86
N GLU A 239 -17.87 -4.04 13.06
CA GLU A 239 -17.86 -4.17 11.59
C GLU A 239 -16.53 -3.64 11.01
N VAL A 240 -16.08 -2.47 11.45
CA VAL A 240 -14.79 -1.89 11.04
C VAL A 240 -13.63 -2.85 11.30
N LEU A 241 -13.55 -3.41 12.50
CA LEU A 241 -12.48 -4.36 12.86
C LEU A 241 -12.63 -5.70 12.13
N ARG A 242 -13.85 -6.22 12.00
CA ARG A 242 -14.10 -7.47 11.28
C ARG A 242 -13.67 -7.43 9.83
N LEU A 243 -13.84 -6.30 9.16
CA LEU A 243 -13.41 -6.10 7.77
C LEU A 243 -11.96 -5.62 7.69
N GLY A 244 -11.57 -4.72 8.57
CA GLY A 244 -10.26 -4.07 8.51
C GLY A 244 -9.11 -4.95 8.93
N LEU A 245 -9.24 -5.74 10.01
CA LEU A 245 -8.16 -6.61 10.48
C LEU A 245 -7.71 -7.62 9.42
N PRO A 246 -8.61 -8.33 8.71
CA PRO A 246 -8.18 -9.20 7.63
C PRO A 246 -7.50 -8.45 6.47
N ILE A 247 -7.97 -7.26 6.10
CA ILE A 247 -7.34 -6.46 5.04
C ILE A 247 -5.94 -6.01 5.46
N GLY A 248 -5.80 -5.49 6.67
CA GLY A 248 -4.49 -5.13 7.21
C GLY A 248 -3.57 -6.34 7.34
N GLY A 249 -4.11 -7.47 7.80
CA GLY A 249 -3.39 -8.72 8.02
C GLY A 249 -2.80 -9.31 6.74
N ILE A 250 -3.51 -9.26 5.60
CA ILE A 250 -2.98 -9.78 4.35
C ILE A 250 -1.82 -8.91 3.84
N VAL A 251 -1.94 -7.59 3.91
CA VAL A 251 -0.86 -6.68 3.52
C VAL A 251 0.36 -6.82 4.44
N PHE A 252 0.13 -6.98 5.73
CA PHE A 252 1.20 -7.25 6.69
C PHE A 252 1.93 -8.57 6.38
N ALA A 253 1.17 -9.64 6.08
CA ALA A 253 1.74 -10.92 5.70
C ALA A 253 2.57 -10.85 4.41
N GLU A 254 2.11 -10.07 3.42
CA GLU A 254 2.84 -9.80 2.18
C GLU A 254 4.19 -9.09 2.46
N VAL A 255 4.17 -8.03 3.24
CA VAL A 255 5.39 -7.26 3.56
C VAL A 255 6.41 -8.13 4.31
N ILE A 256 5.94 -8.92 5.26
CA ILE A 256 6.83 -9.81 6.04
C ILE A 256 7.43 -10.89 5.14
N ILE A 257 6.67 -11.46 4.20
CA ILE A 257 7.22 -12.52 3.33
C ILE A 257 8.31 -12.00 2.42
N PHE A 258 8.19 -10.77 1.90
CA PHE A 258 9.26 -10.14 1.12
C PHE A 258 10.51 -9.90 1.97
N SER A 259 10.34 -9.46 3.22
CA SER A 259 11.45 -9.30 4.17
C SER A 259 12.12 -10.63 4.48
N LEU A 260 11.35 -11.70 4.65
CA LEU A 260 11.86 -13.06 4.90
C LEU A 260 12.63 -13.60 3.68
N VAL A 261 12.13 -13.40 2.47
CA VAL A 261 12.85 -13.77 1.24
C VAL A 261 14.18 -13.00 1.17
N GLY A 262 14.18 -11.70 1.49
CA GLY A 262 15.41 -10.90 1.59
C GLY A 262 16.43 -11.49 2.57
N LEU A 263 15.98 -11.98 3.73
CA LEU A 263 16.84 -12.66 4.71
C LEU A 263 17.37 -14.00 4.16
N LEU A 264 16.57 -14.78 3.48
CA LEU A 264 16.98 -16.03 2.85
C LEU A 264 18.00 -15.81 1.72
N MET A 265 17.99 -14.63 1.09
CA MET A 265 19.00 -14.22 0.11
C MET A 265 20.38 -13.92 0.75
N ALA A 266 20.45 -13.68 2.05
CA ALA A 266 21.70 -13.30 2.74
C ALA A 266 22.81 -14.36 2.66
N LYS A 267 22.48 -15.62 2.36
CA LYS A 267 23.44 -16.70 2.15
C LYS A 267 24.17 -16.64 0.80
N PHE A 268 23.69 -15.86 -0.15
CA PHE A 268 24.27 -15.72 -1.48
C PHE A 268 25.33 -14.60 -1.52
N PRO A 269 26.18 -14.54 -2.57
CA PRO A 269 27.17 -13.49 -2.71
C PRO A 269 26.55 -12.08 -2.70
N SER A 270 27.32 -11.08 -2.28
CA SER A 270 26.86 -9.69 -2.17
C SER A 270 26.35 -9.12 -3.50
N LEU A 271 26.94 -9.52 -4.63
CA LEU A 271 26.47 -9.14 -5.95
C LEU A 271 25.04 -9.66 -6.21
N THR A 272 24.74 -10.90 -5.84
CA THR A 272 23.42 -11.52 -5.97
C THR A 272 22.39 -10.80 -5.10
N ILE A 273 22.75 -10.49 -3.85
CA ILE A 273 21.89 -9.74 -2.93
C ILE A 273 21.57 -8.35 -3.51
N ALA A 274 22.57 -7.64 -4.03
CA ALA A 274 22.38 -6.33 -4.66
C ALA A 274 21.48 -6.40 -5.91
N SER A 275 21.67 -7.40 -6.76
CA SER A 275 20.85 -7.64 -7.94
C SER A 275 19.39 -7.96 -7.58
N HIS A 276 19.18 -8.83 -6.59
CA HIS A 276 17.86 -9.13 -6.07
C HIS A 276 17.17 -7.87 -5.50
N GLN A 277 17.89 -7.10 -4.68
CA GLN A 277 17.34 -5.88 -4.07
C GLN A 277 16.95 -4.83 -5.13
N SER A 278 17.73 -4.69 -6.19
CA SER A 278 17.42 -3.81 -7.31
C SER A 278 16.15 -4.24 -8.04
N ALA A 279 15.99 -5.53 -8.30
CA ALA A 279 14.77 -6.09 -8.91
C ALA A 279 13.56 -5.92 -7.99
N MET A 280 13.71 -6.12 -6.68
CA MET A 280 12.64 -5.90 -5.68
C MET A 280 12.22 -4.43 -5.63
N ASN A 281 13.16 -3.51 -5.64
CA ASN A 281 12.88 -2.08 -5.66
C ASN A 281 12.05 -1.69 -6.90
N PHE A 282 12.44 -2.20 -8.05
CA PHE A 282 11.71 -2.00 -9.29
C PHE A 282 10.31 -2.62 -9.25
N SER A 283 10.17 -3.84 -8.73
CA SER A 283 8.86 -4.49 -8.53
C SER A 283 7.93 -3.69 -7.64
N THR A 284 8.46 -3.08 -6.58
CA THR A 284 7.68 -2.22 -5.67
C THR A 284 7.09 -1.02 -6.40
N LEU A 285 7.85 -0.41 -7.31
CA LEU A 285 7.33 0.69 -8.15
C LEU A 285 6.21 0.20 -9.08
N MET A 286 6.40 -0.95 -9.71
CA MET A 286 5.40 -1.55 -10.60
C MET A 286 4.14 -2.00 -9.87
N TYR A 287 4.20 -2.30 -8.59
CA TYR A 287 3.07 -2.65 -7.74
C TYR A 287 2.00 -1.54 -7.70
N ALA A 288 2.36 -0.29 -8.00
CA ALA A 288 1.40 0.81 -8.10
C ALA A 288 0.23 0.50 -9.07
N PHE A 289 0.47 -0.23 -10.15
CA PHE A 289 -0.57 -0.58 -11.13
C PHE A 289 -1.62 -1.56 -10.56
N PRO A 290 -1.26 -2.76 -10.11
CA PRO A 290 -2.24 -3.71 -9.59
C PRO A 290 -2.98 -3.18 -8.35
N VAL A 291 -2.31 -2.48 -7.43
CA VAL A 291 -2.96 -1.92 -6.25
C VAL A 291 -3.94 -0.80 -6.61
N SER A 292 -3.66 -0.02 -7.65
CA SER A 292 -4.58 1.02 -8.14
C SER A 292 -5.84 0.43 -8.76
N ILE A 293 -5.70 -0.65 -9.53
CA ILE A 293 -6.85 -1.39 -10.08
C ILE A 293 -7.67 -2.00 -8.94
N SER A 294 -7.01 -2.63 -7.96
CA SER A 294 -7.65 -3.21 -6.78
C SER A 294 -8.48 -2.18 -6.01
N SER A 295 -7.91 -1.00 -5.75
CA SER A 295 -8.60 0.09 -5.05
C SER A 295 -9.79 0.62 -5.85
N THR A 296 -9.61 0.82 -7.15
CA THR A 296 -10.69 1.27 -8.05
C THR A 296 -11.84 0.26 -8.07
N MET A 297 -11.53 -1.03 -8.16
CA MET A 297 -12.55 -2.07 -8.14
C MET A 297 -13.30 -2.12 -6.81
N ALA A 298 -12.60 -1.99 -5.68
CA ALA A 298 -13.25 -1.94 -4.37
C ALA A 298 -14.24 -0.77 -4.25
N ILE A 299 -13.90 0.40 -4.77
CA ILE A 299 -14.76 1.59 -4.78
C ILE A 299 -16.03 1.34 -5.63
N ILE A 300 -15.85 0.89 -6.87
CA ILE A 300 -16.97 0.70 -7.80
C ILE A 300 -17.90 -0.43 -7.34
N VAL A 301 -17.32 -1.57 -6.98
CA VAL A 301 -18.09 -2.76 -6.57
C VAL A 301 -18.89 -2.48 -5.31
N SER A 302 -18.30 -1.84 -4.30
CA SER A 302 -19.02 -1.51 -3.06
C SER A 302 -20.20 -0.56 -3.31
N TYR A 303 -20.03 0.42 -4.18
CA TYR A 303 -21.09 1.37 -4.55
C TYR A 303 -22.23 0.68 -5.32
N GLU A 304 -21.90 -0.09 -6.36
CA GLU A 304 -22.91 -0.74 -7.21
C GLU A 304 -23.68 -1.83 -6.46
N LEU A 305 -23.02 -2.57 -5.57
CA LEU A 305 -23.69 -3.53 -4.68
C LEU A 305 -24.61 -2.82 -3.70
N GLY A 306 -24.17 -1.70 -3.12
CA GLY A 306 -25.00 -0.87 -2.27
C GLY A 306 -26.25 -0.36 -2.99
N ALA A 307 -26.11 -0.01 -4.27
CA ALA A 307 -27.20 0.45 -5.13
C ALA A 307 -28.12 -0.68 -5.65
N GLY A 308 -27.86 -1.94 -5.27
CA GLY A 308 -28.68 -3.09 -5.68
C GLY A 308 -28.54 -3.46 -7.15
N ARG A 309 -27.37 -3.24 -7.76
CA ARG A 309 -27.13 -3.48 -9.20
C ARG A 309 -26.04 -4.56 -9.43
N PRO A 310 -26.26 -5.83 -9.04
CA PRO A 310 -25.25 -6.89 -9.17
C PRO A 310 -24.83 -7.18 -10.62
N GLU A 311 -25.72 -7.00 -11.59
CA GLU A 311 -25.38 -7.20 -13.00
C GLU A 311 -24.39 -6.16 -13.52
N VAL A 312 -24.47 -4.93 -13.04
CA VAL A 312 -23.47 -3.89 -13.36
C VAL A 312 -22.13 -4.20 -12.70
N VAL A 313 -22.15 -4.78 -11.50
CA VAL A 313 -20.92 -5.27 -10.84
C VAL A 313 -20.19 -6.29 -11.69
N LYS A 314 -20.88 -7.31 -12.23
CA LYS A 314 -20.26 -8.32 -13.12
C LYS A 314 -19.59 -7.68 -14.33
N GLN A 315 -20.21 -6.63 -14.90
CA GLN A 315 -19.65 -5.92 -16.05
C GLN A 315 -18.39 -5.11 -15.68
N TYR A 316 -18.37 -4.45 -14.51
CA TYR A 316 -17.16 -3.79 -14.01
C TYR A 316 -16.06 -4.80 -13.63
N CYS A 317 -16.41 -5.93 -13.05
CA CYS A 317 -15.45 -7.00 -12.78
C CYS A 317 -14.79 -7.53 -14.06
N ARG A 318 -15.56 -7.67 -15.14
CA ARG A 318 -15.02 -8.01 -16.46
C ARG A 318 -14.11 -6.92 -17.01
N LEU A 319 -14.54 -5.66 -16.92
CA LEU A 319 -13.74 -4.51 -17.35
C LEU A 319 -12.42 -4.41 -16.57
N GLY A 320 -12.45 -4.52 -15.24
CA GLY A 320 -11.27 -4.48 -14.38
C GLY A 320 -10.27 -5.59 -14.72
N ARG A 321 -10.75 -6.83 -14.96
CA ARG A 321 -9.90 -7.95 -15.38
C ARG A 321 -9.30 -7.74 -16.78
N LEU A 322 -10.07 -7.22 -17.73
CA LEU A 322 -9.56 -6.91 -19.09
C LEU A 322 -8.51 -5.80 -19.04
N THR A 323 -8.74 -4.76 -18.23
CA THR A 323 -7.77 -3.68 -18.04
C THR A 323 -6.49 -4.19 -17.39
N ALA A 324 -6.61 -5.04 -16.36
CA ALA A 324 -5.49 -5.69 -15.71
C ALA A 324 -4.67 -6.54 -16.69
N PHE A 325 -5.34 -7.34 -17.51
CA PHE A 325 -4.71 -8.15 -18.55
C PHE A 325 -3.97 -7.29 -19.58
N GLY A 326 -4.60 -6.20 -20.06
CA GLY A 326 -3.97 -5.25 -20.97
C GLY A 326 -2.70 -4.63 -20.38
N PHE A 327 -2.75 -4.19 -19.12
CA PHE A 327 -1.58 -3.69 -18.41
C PHE A 327 -0.50 -4.76 -18.23
N ALA A 328 -0.89 -6.00 -17.90
CA ALA A 328 0.06 -7.10 -17.76
C ALA A 328 0.84 -7.33 -19.06
N ILE A 329 0.17 -7.33 -20.21
CA ILE A 329 0.82 -7.48 -21.50
C ILE A 329 1.76 -6.31 -21.81
N VAL A 330 1.29 -5.06 -21.62
CA VAL A 330 2.10 -3.87 -21.88
C VAL A 330 3.34 -3.83 -21.01
N THR A 331 3.19 -4.09 -19.71
CA THR A 331 4.32 -4.17 -18.77
C THR A 331 5.26 -5.32 -19.13
N LEU A 332 4.72 -6.48 -19.49
CA LEU A 332 5.52 -7.63 -19.89
C LEU A 332 6.42 -7.30 -21.09
N VAL A 333 5.84 -6.76 -22.14
CA VAL A 333 6.58 -6.41 -23.37
C VAL A 333 7.61 -5.30 -23.07
N PHE A 334 7.21 -4.24 -22.37
CA PHE A 334 8.08 -3.13 -22.04
C PHE A 334 9.26 -3.56 -21.17
N LEU A 335 8.99 -4.28 -20.07
CA LEU A 335 10.03 -4.70 -19.13
C LEU A 335 10.96 -5.74 -19.73
N TYR A 336 10.43 -6.68 -20.49
CA TYR A 336 11.26 -7.68 -21.17
C TYR A 336 12.20 -7.02 -22.18
N THR A 337 11.71 -6.05 -22.95
CA THR A 337 12.49 -5.33 -23.95
C THR A 337 13.58 -4.48 -23.32
N PHE A 338 13.26 -3.76 -22.25
CA PHE A 338 14.16 -2.78 -21.62
C PHE A 338 14.87 -3.28 -20.37
N ARG A 339 14.79 -4.59 -20.03
CA ARG A 339 15.34 -5.13 -18.79
C ARG A 339 16.83 -4.83 -18.55
N PHE A 340 17.65 -4.83 -19.60
CA PHE A 340 19.07 -4.54 -19.49
C PHE A 340 19.32 -3.04 -19.24
N GLN A 341 18.59 -2.16 -19.92
CA GLN A 341 18.66 -0.72 -19.72
C GLN A 341 18.20 -0.35 -18.30
N LEU A 342 17.10 -0.96 -17.84
CA LEU A 342 16.58 -0.76 -16.49
C LEU A 342 17.56 -1.27 -15.43
N ALA A 343 18.15 -2.45 -15.63
CA ALA A 343 19.19 -2.98 -14.75
C ALA A 343 20.42 -2.05 -14.71
N GLY A 344 20.78 -1.47 -15.83
CA GLY A 344 21.89 -0.48 -15.96
C GLY A 344 21.67 0.82 -15.19
N LEU A 345 20.45 1.14 -14.79
CA LEU A 345 20.16 2.30 -13.92
C LEU A 345 20.64 2.09 -12.48
N TYR A 346 20.72 0.83 -12.04
CA TYR A 346 21.14 0.47 -10.69
C TYR A 346 22.64 0.21 -10.55
N GLY A 347 23.34 -0.09 -11.65
CA GLY A 347 24.78 -0.33 -11.64
C GLY A 347 25.35 -0.49 -13.06
N LYS A 348 26.66 -0.26 -13.19
CA LYS A 348 27.36 -0.29 -14.48
C LYS A 348 28.19 -1.56 -14.71
N ASP A 349 28.42 -2.36 -13.67
CA ASP A 349 29.17 -3.61 -13.79
C ASP A 349 28.41 -4.59 -14.70
N PRO A 350 29.00 -5.11 -15.79
CA PRO A 350 28.34 -6.03 -16.72
C PRO A 350 27.76 -7.26 -16.06
N VAL A 351 28.45 -7.85 -15.08
CA VAL A 351 27.99 -9.04 -14.36
C VAL A 351 26.77 -8.71 -13.51
N PHE A 352 26.79 -7.56 -12.82
CA PHE A 352 25.64 -7.05 -12.05
C PHE A 352 24.43 -6.78 -12.94
N VAL A 353 24.64 -6.11 -14.07
CA VAL A 353 23.55 -5.80 -15.03
C VAL A 353 22.92 -7.07 -15.57
N GLN A 354 23.72 -8.07 -15.95
CA GLN A 354 23.23 -9.34 -16.45
C GLN A 354 22.41 -10.08 -15.39
N GLN A 355 22.91 -10.20 -14.17
CA GLN A 355 22.20 -10.88 -13.08
C GLN A 355 20.92 -10.14 -12.67
N THR A 356 20.97 -8.81 -12.58
CA THR A 356 19.81 -7.98 -12.29
C THR A 356 18.76 -8.11 -13.39
N ALA A 357 19.13 -8.17 -14.67
CA ALA A 357 18.20 -8.39 -15.77
C ALA A 357 17.49 -9.76 -15.68
N ILE A 358 18.19 -10.80 -15.21
CA ILE A 358 17.57 -12.11 -14.96
C ILE A 358 16.57 -12.01 -13.81
N PHE A 359 16.91 -11.38 -12.70
CA PHE A 359 15.95 -11.15 -11.60
C PHE A 359 14.76 -10.31 -12.05
N MET A 360 14.96 -9.31 -12.89
CA MET A 360 13.87 -8.52 -13.48
C MET A 360 12.95 -9.36 -14.36
N THR A 361 13.46 -10.39 -15.02
CA THR A 361 12.63 -11.35 -15.78
C THR A 361 11.70 -12.12 -14.84
N TYR A 362 12.19 -12.60 -13.70
CA TYR A 362 11.35 -13.22 -12.67
C TYR A 362 10.35 -12.21 -12.08
N SER A 363 10.80 -11.00 -11.78
CA SER A 363 9.96 -9.89 -11.33
C SER A 363 8.80 -9.60 -12.29
N LEU A 364 9.02 -9.78 -13.57
CA LEU A 364 8.04 -9.61 -14.62
C LEU A 364 6.91 -10.65 -14.51
N PHE A 365 7.24 -11.92 -14.33
CA PHE A 365 6.25 -12.98 -14.09
C PHE A 365 5.51 -12.76 -12.76
N PHE A 366 6.23 -12.32 -11.73
CA PHE A 366 5.62 -11.91 -10.46
C PHE A 366 4.58 -10.81 -10.67
N GLN A 367 4.94 -9.77 -11.43
CA GLN A 367 4.05 -8.65 -11.75
C GLN A 367 2.81 -9.08 -12.54
N VAL A 368 2.96 -9.99 -13.50
CA VAL A 368 1.83 -10.57 -14.25
C VAL A 368 0.89 -11.31 -13.30
N ALA A 369 1.42 -12.17 -12.44
CA ALA A 369 0.63 -12.91 -11.46
C ALA A 369 -0.11 -11.97 -10.50
N ASP A 370 0.56 -10.93 -10.00
CA ASP A 370 -0.03 -9.94 -9.10
C ASP A 370 -1.12 -9.12 -9.78
N THR A 371 -0.95 -8.78 -11.06
CA THR A 371 -1.98 -8.07 -11.84
C THR A 371 -3.27 -8.89 -12.00
N PHE A 372 -3.23 -10.21 -11.88
CA PHE A 372 -4.42 -11.05 -11.80
C PHE A 372 -5.00 -11.15 -10.39
N ALA A 373 -4.16 -11.31 -9.38
CA ALA A 373 -4.60 -11.52 -8.01
C ALA A 373 -5.15 -10.25 -7.34
N ALA A 374 -4.48 -9.11 -7.50
CA ALA A 374 -4.82 -7.88 -6.80
C ALA A 374 -6.21 -7.31 -7.18
N PRO A 375 -6.65 -7.28 -8.44
CA PRO A 375 -8.00 -6.85 -8.77
C PRO A 375 -9.08 -7.73 -8.14
N LEU A 376 -8.89 -9.04 -8.09
CA LEU A 376 -9.81 -9.96 -7.44
C LEU A 376 -9.92 -9.70 -5.93
N GLN A 377 -8.80 -9.41 -5.29
CA GLN A 377 -8.77 -9.00 -3.89
C GLN A 377 -9.56 -7.70 -3.66
N GLY A 378 -9.44 -6.72 -4.56
CA GLY A 378 -10.23 -5.49 -4.53
C GLY A 378 -11.73 -5.73 -4.71
N ILE A 379 -12.10 -6.60 -5.65
CA ILE A 379 -13.50 -6.99 -5.89
C ILE A 379 -14.09 -7.66 -4.64
N LEU A 380 -13.41 -8.66 -4.07
CA LEU A 380 -13.85 -9.36 -2.86
C LEU A 380 -14.00 -8.42 -1.67
N ARG A 381 -13.09 -7.44 -1.53
CA ARG A 381 -13.21 -6.35 -0.55
C ARG A 381 -14.48 -5.53 -0.77
N GLY A 382 -14.81 -5.21 -2.02
CA GLY A 382 -16.06 -4.54 -2.38
C GLY A 382 -17.30 -5.35 -1.99
N TYR A 383 -17.25 -6.68 -2.03
CA TYR A 383 -18.29 -7.57 -1.54
C TYR A 383 -18.35 -7.69 0.01
N LYS A 384 -17.48 -7.00 0.74
CA LYS A 384 -17.28 -7.17 2.18
C LYS A 384 -16.80 -8.58 2.59
N ASP A 385 -16.28 -9.34 1.65
CA ASP A 385 -15.63 -10.63 1.93
C ASP A 385 -14.11 -10.42 2.06
N THR A 386 -13.64 -10.29 3.28
CA THR A 386 -12.24 -9.98 3.58
C THR A 386 -11.54 -11.10 4.34
N THR A 387 -12.28 -11.86 5.14
CA THR A 387 -11.72 -12.93 5.99
C THR A 387 -11.24 -14.12 5.15
N VAL A 388 -12.04 -14.56 4.16
CA VAL A 388 -11.66 -15.70 3.31
C VAL A 388 -10.46 -15.36 2.43
N PRO A 389 -10.42 -14.21 1.73
CA PRO A 389 -9.22 -13.80 1.01
C PRO A 389 -7.97 -13.67 1.90
N PHE A 390 -8.11 -13.18 3.12
CA PHE A 390 -7.00 -13.12 4.09
C PHE A 390 -6.44 -14.52 4.38
N LEU A 391 -7.30 -15.47 4.74
CA LEU A 391 -6.87 -16.84 5.04
C LEU A 391 -6.22 -17.52 3.83
N LEU A 392 -6.80 -17.36 2.65
CA LEU A 392 -6.27 -17.91 1.40
C LEU A 392 -4.92 -17.26 1.02
N GLY A 393 -4.80 -15.94 1.21
CA GLY A 393 -3.55 -15.22 0.95
C GLY A 393 -2.45 -15.63 1.91
N VAL A 394 -2.71 -15.67 3.21
CA VAL A 394 -1.74 -16.11 4.22
C VAL A 394 -1.31 -17.55 3.93
N PHE A 395 -2.24 -18.45 3.66
CA PHE A 395 -1.91 -19.82 3.29
C PHE A 395 -1.00 -19.86 2.05
N SER A 396 -1.34 -19.14 0.99
CA SER A 396 -0.55 -19.11 -0.24
C SER A 396 0.86 -18.58 -0.02
N TYR A 397 0.99 -17.47 0.71
CA TYR A 397 2.30 -16.87 0.97
C TYR A 397 3.18 -17.72 1.89
N TRP A 398 2.62 -18.23 2.98
CA TRP A 398 3.42 -18.91 4.00
C TRP A 398 3.57 -20.40 3.77
N CYS A 399 2.54 -21.09 3.26
CA CYS A 399 2.57 -22.54 3.05
C CYS A 399 3.04 -22.94 1.65
N ILE A 400 3.03 -22.03 0.68
CA ILE A 400 3.47 -22.33 -0.69
C ILE A 400 4.76 -21.60 -1.02
N SER A 401 4.84 -20.27 -0.86
CA SER A 401 5.99 -19.49 -1.30
C SER A 401 7.30 -19.93 -0.65
N ILE A 402 7.36 -19.94 0.67
CA ILE A 402 8.59 -20.25 1.42
C ILE A 402 8.97 -21.72 1.29
N PRO A 403 8.07 -22.69 1.54
CA PRO A 403 8.43 -24.11 1.41
C PRO A 403 8.87 -24.48 0.00
N LEU A 404 8.17 -23.98 -1.03
CA LEU A 404 8.54 -24.23 -2.41
C LEU A 404 9.88 -23.58 -2.78
N GLY A 405 10.12 -22.36 -2.35
CA GLY A 405 11.40 -21.67 -2.58
C GLY A 405 12.58 -22.41 -1.94
N ILE A 406 12.44 -22.83 -0.69
CA ILE A 406 13.46 -23.62 0.01
C ILE A 406 13.65 -24.99 -0.66
N PHE A 407 12.57 -25.67 -1.01
CA PHE A 407 12.62 -26.96 -1.69
C PHE A 407 13.37 -26.88 -3.03
N LEU A 408 13.01 -25.91 -3.87
CA LEU A 408 13.64 -25.73 -5.18
C LEU A 408 15.12 -25.34 -5.06
N ASP A 409 15.48 -24.54 -4.06
CA ASP A 409 16.86 -24.15 -3.80
C ASP A 409 17.73 -25.36 -3.43
N HIS A 410 17.19 -26.35 -2.69
CA HIS A 410 17.92 -27.55 -2.28
C HIS A 410 17.95 -28.65 -3.36
N VAL A 411 16.91 -28.76 -4.19
CA VAL A 411 16.75 -29.88 -5.15
C VAL A 411 17.19 -29.49 -6.56
N THR A 412 17.25 -28.20 -6.85
CA THR A 412 17.59 -27.69 -8.19
C THR A 412 18.83 -26.78 -8.13
N ASN A 413 19.44 -26.54 -9.30
CA ASN A 413 20.52 -25.59 -9.45
C ASN A 413 20.04 -24.14 -9.70
N LEU A 414 18.82 -23.80 -9.29
CA LEU A 414 18.24 -22.48 -9.49
C LEU A 414 18.81 -21.44 -8.53
N GLY A 415 19.28 -21.86 -7.35
CA GLY A 415 19.87 -20.97 -6.34
C GLY A 415 18.90 -19.85 -5.92
N PRO A 416 19.31 -18.58 -6.02
CA PRO A 416 18.50 -17.45 -5.56
C PRO A 416 17.18 -17.26 -6.32
N TYR A 417 17.08 -17.75 -7.55
CA TYR A 417 15.87 -17.63 -8.36
C TYR A 417 14.75 -18.54 -7.88
N ALA A 418 15.05 -19.58 -7.12
CA ALA A 418 14.07 -20.49 -6.52
C ALA A 418 13.05 -19.75 -5.65
N TYR A 419 13.48 -18.74 -4.90
CA TYR A 419 12.61 -17.94 -4.03
C TYR A 419 11.63 -17.07 -4.83
N TRP A 420 12.05 -16.56 -5.97
CA TRP A 420 11.16 -15.84 -6.90
C TRP A 420 10.08 -16.76 -7.48
N ILE A 421 10.44 -17.99 -7.84
CA ILE A 421 9.47 -18.99 -8.28
C ILE A 421 8.46 -19.28 -7.17
N GLY A 422 8.91 -19.39 -5.92
CA GLY A 422 8.02 -19.52 -4.77
C GLY A 422 7.03 -18.36 -4.65
N LEU A 423 7.50 -17.13 -4.74
CA LEU A 423 6.66 -15.92 -4.70
C LEU A 423 5.64 -15.90 -5.86
N ILE A 424 6.08 -16.18 -7.09
CA ILE A 424 5.20 -16.22 -8.26
C ILE A 424 4.12 -17.29 -8.08
N SER A 425 4.51 -18.49 -7.65
CA SER A 425 3.58 -19.61 -7.43
C SER A 425 2.52 -19.28 -6.39
N SER A 426 2.89 -18.59 -5.30
CA SER A 426 1.94 -18.19 -4.26
C SER A 426 0.91 -17.18 -4.78
N LEU A 427 1.31 -16.23 -5.63
CA LEU A 427 0.39 -15.28 -6.26
C LEU A 427 -0.56 -15.94 -7.26
N VAL A 428 -0.06 -16.90 -8.05
CA VAL A 428 -0.90 -17.65 -8.98
C VAL A 428 -1.95 -18.45 -8.22
N VAL A 429 -1.55 -19.16 -7.17
CA VAL A 429 -2.48 -19.95 -6.34
C VAL A 429 -3.48 -19.02 -5.64
N SER A 430 -3.06 -17.93 -5.05
CA SER A 430 -3.98 -16.98 -4.40
C SER A 430 -4.96 -16.37 -5.42
N GLY A 431 -4.51 -16.02 -6.61
CA GLY A 431 -5.37 -15.53 -7.70
C GLY A 431 -6.43 -16.55 -8.13
N ILE A 432 -6.05 -17.83 -8.28
CA ILE A 432 -7.01 -18.91 -8.57
C ILE A 432 -8.02 -19.06 -7.43
N CYS A 433 -7.56 -19.08 -6.19
CA CYS A 433 -8.43 -19.19 -5.02
C CYS A 433 -9.40 -18.02 -4.91
N TYR A 434 -8.95 -16.79 -5.17
CA TYR A 434 -9.81 -15.60 -5.18
C TYR A 434 -10.85 -15.65 -6.30
N GLN A 435 -10.48 -16.14 -7.47
CA GLN A 435 -11.44 -16.32 -8.57
C GLN A 435 -12.51 -17.37 -8.25
N LEU A 436 -12.13 -18.49 -7.64
CA LEU A 436 -13.07 -19.52 -7.19
C LEU A 436 -14.01 -18.97 -6.10
N ARG A 437 -13.46 -18.17 -5.17
CA ARG A 437 -14.27 -17.53 -4.13
C ARG A 437 -15.27 -16.53 -4.73
N LEU A 438 -14.85 -15.74 -5.69
CA LEU A 438 -15.75 -14.81 -6.38
C LEU A 438 -16.89 -15.56 -7.09
N TRP A 439 -16.60 -16.66 -7.76
CA TRP A 439 -17.64 -17.51 -8.38
C TRP A 439 -18.64 -18.05 -7.37
N GLN A 440 -18.18 -18.46 -6.18
CA GLN A 440 -19.09 -18.93 -5.13
C GLN A 440 -20.04 -17.82 -4.67
N ILE A 441 -19.54 -16.59 -4.54
CA ILE A 441 -20.34 -15.43 -4.13
C ILE A 441 -21.36 -15.07 -5.21
N GLU A 442 -20.93 -14.99 -6.47
CA GLU A 442 -21.79 -14.64 -7.61
C GLU A 442 -22.92 -15.66 -7.81
N ARG A 443 -22.64 -16.97 -7.66
CA ARG A 443 -23.66 -18.02 -7.71
C ARG A 443 -24.71 -17.89 -6.63
N LYS A 444 -24.32 -17.53 -5.40
CA LYS A 444 -25.27 -17.34 -4.29
C LYS A 444 -26.18 -16.12 -4.47
N GLN A 445 -25.79 -15.17 -5.28
CA GLN A 445 -26.63 -14.00 -5.59
C GLN A 445 -27.62 -14.24 -6.73
N THR A 446 -27.38 -15.28 -7.55
CA THR A 446 -28.23 -15.61 -8.70
C THR A 446 -29.31 -16.64 -8.35
N ASN A 447 -29.15 -17.38 -7.25
CA ASN A 447 -30.14 -18.26 -6.63
C ASN A 447 -30.88 -17.57 -5.48
#